data_75b691d27b37368b2ee5d2afebf5392e
#
_entry.id   75b691d27b37368b2ee5d2afebf5392e
#
_cell.length_a   1.000
_cell.length_b   1.000
_cell.length_c   1.000
_cell.angle_alpha   90.00
_cell.angle_beta   90.00
_cell.angle_gamma   90.00
#
_symmetry.space_group_name_H-M   'P 1'
#
loop_
_entity.id
_entity.type
_entity.pdbx_description
1 polymer ?
#
loop_
_entity_poly.entity_id
_entity_poly.type
_entity_poly.pdbx_seq_one_letter_code
_entity_poly.pdbx_strand_id
1 'polypeptide(L)'
;SYEQVARAGGGILSTVRATRAASEAELLAQALSRADQIIAGGATVIEVKSGYGLTVEDELKMLRVARQIGHHRAVRVKVTHLAAHTVPPEYRGRSGAYIDEVAIPVLQQAAALGLIDAVDAFCEGIAFSPVEVDRLFTQARALGLPVKLHAEQLSDLKGAVLAARHGALSVDHLEYLGADGV
;
A
#
# COMPACT_ATOMS: atom_id res chain seq x y z
N SER A 1 8.66 16.51 -14.08
CA SER A 1 9.08 15.78 -12.86
C SER A 1 8.02 14.75 -12.46
N TYR A 2 8.38 13.79 -11.62
CA TYR A 2 7.44 12.81 -11.06
C TYR A 2 6.24 13.49 -10.38
N GLU A 3 6.51 14.55 -9.62
CA GLU A 3 5.48 15.34 -8.95
C GLU A 3 4.48 15.99 -9.94
N GLN A 4 4.95 16.47 -11.07
CA GLN A 4 4.07 17.03 -12.11
C GLN A 4 3.16 15.98 -12.73
N VAL A 5 3.68 14.77 -12.98
CA VAL A 5 2.89 13.64 -13.49
C VAL A 5 1.87 13.17 -12.45
N ALA A 6 2.26 13.07 -11.19
CA ALA A 6 1.37 12.69 -10.09
C ALA A 6 0.24 13.71 -9.90
N ARG A 7 0.56 15.02 -9.88
CA ARG A 7 -0.44 16.10 -9.77
C ARG A 7 -1.39 16.17 -10.96
N ALA A 8 -0.92 15.82 -12.15
CA ALA A 8 -1.75 15.76 -13.37
C ALA A 8 -2.68 14.54 -13.42
N GLY A 9 -2.63 13.64 -12.41
CA GLY A 9 -3.44 12.41 -12.38
C GLY A 9 -3.00 11.36 -13.39
N GLY A 10 -1.79 11.50 -13.93
CA GLY A 10 -1.20 10.54 -14.87
C GLY A 10 -0.72 9.26 -14.17
N GLY A 11 -0.73 8.13 -14.86
CA GLY A 11 -0.19 6.86 -14.37
C GLY A 11 -1.08 6.16 -13.35
N ILE A 12 -1.07 6.59 -12.08
CA ILE A 12 -1.78 5.90 -10.99
C ILE A 12 -3.29 5.81 -11.24
N LEU A 13 -3.95 6.90 -11.63
CA LEU A 13 -5.41 6.91 -11.83
C LEU A 13 -5.88 6.03 -13.00
N SER A 14 -5.07 5.85 -14.03
CA SER A 14 -5.39 4.93 -15.12
C SER A 14 -5.35 3.48 -14.63
N THR A 15 -4.35 3.13 -13.81
CA THR A 15 -4.23 1.81 -13.17
C THR A 15 -5.39 1.58 -12.20
N VAL A 16 -5.75 2.57 -11.38
CA VAL A 16 -6.91 2.48 -10.47
C VAL A 16 -8.19 2.17 -11.25
N ARG A 17 -8.47 2.88 -12.33
CA ARG A 17 -9.66 2.60 -13.16
C ARG A 17 -9.65 1.19 -13.73
N ALA A 18 -8.50 0.74 -14.24
CA ALA A 18 -8.38 -0.62 -14.79
C ALA A 18 -8.56 -1.69 -13.70
N THR A 19 -7.98 -1.49 -12.52
CA THR A 19 -8.11 -2.40 -11.37
C THR A 19 -9.55 -2.48 -10.86
N ARG A 20 -10.24 -1.35 -10.75
CA ARG A 20 -11.66 -1.32 -10.34
C ARG A 20 -12.57 -2.03 -11.35
N ALA A 21 -12.31 -1.85 -12.64
CA ALA A 21 -13.10 -2.46 -13.71
C ALA A 21 -12.88 -3.97 -13.87
N ALA A 22 -11.68 -4.46 -13.51
CA ALA A 22 -11.35 -5.87 -13.68
C ALA A 22 -12.00 -6.74 -12.59
N SER A 23 -12.45 -7.93 -12.99
CA SER A 23 -12.89 -8.99 -12.09
C SER A 23 -11.71 -9.60 -11.30
N GLU A 24 -12.01 -10.31 -10.22
CA GLU A 24 -10.97 -11.07 -9.46
C GLU A 24 -10.26 -12.09 -10.35
N ALA A 25 -11.01 -12.78 -11.25
CA ALA A 25 -10.45 -13.77 -12.17
C ALA A 25 -9.45 -13.14 -13.15
N GLU A 26 -9.77 -11.97 -13.72
CA GLU A 26 -8.87 -11.25 -14.62
C GLU A 26 -7.63 -10.74 -13.91
N LEU A 27 -7.80 -10.16 -12.70
CA LEU A 27 -6.66 -9.73 -11.89
C LEU A 27 -5.77 -10.90 -11.50
N LEU A 28 -6.35 -12.05 -11.12
CA LEU A 28 -5.59 -13.25 -10.79
C LEU A 28 -4.81 -13.78 -11.99
N ALA A 29 -5.43 -13.89 -13.16
CA ALA A 29 -4.75 -14.35 -14.35
C ALA A 29 -3.54 -13.49 -14.73
N GLN A 30 -3.68 -12.17 -14.64
CA GLN A 30 -2.57 -11.23 -14.85
C GLN A 30 -1.50 -11.35 -13.77
N ALA A 31 -1.89 -11.50 -12.50
CA ALA A 31 -0.96 -11.64 -11.38
C ALA A 31 -0.15 -12.94 -11.48
N LEU A 32 -0.78 -14.05 -11.86
CA LEU A 32 -0.10 -15.33 -12.06
C LEU A 32 0.94 -15.28 -13.18
N SER A 33 0.61 -14.63 -14.31
CA SER A 33 1.57 -14.43 -15.40
C SER A 33 2.81 -13.65 -14.96
N ARG A 34 2.64 -12.59 -14.14
CA ARG A 34 3.76 -11.83 -13.57
C ARG A 34 4.54 -12.64 -12.54
N ALA A 35 3.83 -13.38 -11.68
CA ALA A 35 4.45 -14.25 -10.68
C ALA A 35 5.34 -15.31 -11.34
N ASP A 36 4.89 -15.91 -12.45
CA ASP A 36 5.68 -16.90 -13.21
C ASP A 36 7.02 -16.31 -13.68
N GLN A 37 7.02 -15.07 -14.16
CA GLN A 37 8.26 -14.39 -14.58
C GLN A 37 9.19 -14.11 -13.39
N ILE A 38 8.65 -13.68 -12.25
CA ILE A 38 9.43 -13.41 -11.04
C ILE A 38 10.04 -14.72 -10.49
N ILE A 39 9.25 -15.80 -10.46
CA ILE A 39 9.69 -17.13 -10.02
C ILE A 39 10.78 -17.67 -10.96
N ALA A 40 10.62 -17.51 -12.28
CA ALA A 40 11.64 -17.90 -13.26
C ALA A 40 12.96 -17.13 -13.05
N GLY A 41 12.91 -15.91 -12.50
CA GLY A 41 14.07 -15.14 -12.06
C GLY A 41 14.71 -15.62 -10.74
N GLY A 42 14.18 -16.67 -10.11
CA GLY A 42 14.74 -17.27 -8.89
C GLY A 42 14.12 -16.78 -7.58
N ALA A 43 13.04 -15.99 -7.62
CA ALA A 43 12.37 -15.54 -6.40
C ALA A 43 11.60 -16.68 -5.72
N THR A 44 11.83 -16.87 -4.42
CA THR A 44 11.13 -17.84 -3.57
C THR A 44 10.12 -17.18 -2.65
N VAL A 45 10.20 -15.86 -2.49
CA VAL A 45 9.24 -15.03 -1.74
C VAL A 45 8.89 -13.82 -2.60
N ILE A 46 7.61 -13.51 -2.68
CA ILE A 46 7.10 -12.32 -3.39
C ILE A 46 6.27 -11.51 -2.41
N GLU A 47 6.53 -10.21 -2.31
CA GLU A 47 5.62 -9.27 -1.68
C GLU A 47 4.63 -8.73 -2.72
N VAL A 48 3.34 -8.75 -2.38
CA VAL A 48 2.27 -8.17 -3.20
C VAL A 48 1.55 -7.11 -2.38
N LYS A 49 1.53 -5.89 -2.90
CA LYS A 49 0.89 -4.74 -2.25
C LYS A 49 -0.43 -4.40 -2.92
N SER A 50 -1.44 -4.00 -2.15
CA SER A 50 -2.65 -3.34 -2.67
C SER A 50 -2.39 -1.86 -2.98
N GLY A 51 -3.40 -1.01 -3.00
CA GLY A 51 -3.22 0.43 -3.15
C GLY A 51 -3.60 0.99 -4.53
N TYR A 52 -4.29 0.19 -5.34
CA TYR A 52 -4.83 0.60 -6.65
C TYR A 52 -6.33 0.38 -6.76
N GLY A 53 -6.99 -0.08 -5.70
CA GLY A 53 -8.45 -0.13 -5.61
C GLY A 53 -9.02 1.19 -5.10
N LEU A 54 -8.47 1.68 -3.99
CA LEU A 54 -8.78 2.94 -3.32
C LEU A 54 -10.27 3.08 -2.91
N THR A 55 -10.97 1.95 -2.83
CA THR A 55 -12.27 1.78 -2.19
C THR A 55 -12.20 0.55 -1.28
N VAL A 56 -13.11 0.43 -0.31
CA VAL A 56 -13.09 -0.75 0.58
C VAL A 56 -13.23 -2.04 -0.22
N GLU A 57 -14.18 -2.09 -1.15
CA GLU A 57 -14.45 -3.28 -1.96
C GLU A 57 -13.27 -3.66 -2.86
N ASP A 58 -12.72 -2.69 -3.60
CA ASP A 58 -11.66 -2.95 -4.58
C ASP A 58 -10.32 -3.25 -3.93
N GLU A 59 -9.99 -2.64 -2.79
CA GLU A 59 -8.80 -2.98 -2.01
C GLU A 59 -8.89 -4.42 -1.47
N LEU A 60 -10.04 -4.81 -0.90
CA LEU A 60 -10.26 -6.19 -0.46
C LEU A 60 -10.20 -7.18 -1.62
N LYS A 61 -10.73 -6.82 -2.80
CA LYS A 61 -10.60 -7.61 -4.04
C LYS A 61 -9.13 -7.86 -4.37
N MET A 62 -8.30 -6.82 -4.37
CA MET A 62 -6.86 -6.94 -4.62
C MET A 62 -6.17 -7.85 -3.60
N LEU A 63 -6.48 -7.69 -2.32
CA LEU A 63 -5.87 -8.49 -1.24
C LEU A 63 -6.26 -9.97 -1.34
N ARG A 64 -7.50 -10.29 -1.70
CA ARG A 64 -7.94 -11.68 -1.98
C ARG A 64 -7.17 -12.27 -3.15
N VAL A 65 -7.04 -11.53 -4.25
CA VAL A 65 -6.26 -11.96 -5.42
C VAL A 65 -4.80 -12.19 -5.04
N ALA A 66 -4.19 -11.31 -4.26
CA ALA A 66 -2.82 -11.46 -3.81
C ALA A 66 -2.60 -12.78 -3.04
N ARG A 67 -3.52 -13.14 -2.14
CA ARG A 67 -3.45 -14.42 -1.41
C ARG A 67 -3.57 -15.64 -2.33
N GLN A 68 -4.40 -15.57 -3.35
CA GLN A 68 -4.59 -16.67 -4.29
C GLN A 68 -3.32 -17.03 -5.08
N ILE A 69 -2.40 -16.09 -5.30
CA ILE A 69 -1.12 -16.38 -6.00
C ILE A 69 -0.38 -17.54 -5.32
N GLY A 70 -0.25 -17.50 -4.00
CA GLY A 70 0.43 -18.57 -3.24
C GLY A 70 -0.31 -19.90 -3.23
N HIS A 71 -1.61 -19.94 -3.54
CA HIS A 71 -2.36 -21.18 -3.73
C HIS A 71 -2.16 -21.77 -5.12
N HIS A 72 -1.83 -20.96 -6.11
CA HIS A 72 -1.66 -21.38 -7.50
C HIS A 72 -0.19 -21.60 -7.90
N ARG A 73 0.76 -21.10 -7.13
CA ARG A 73 2.21 -21.18 -7.42
C ARG A 73 3.01 -21.60 -6.19
N ALA A 74 4.08 -22.35 -6.41
CA ALA A 74 5.00 -22.76 -5.36
C ALA A 74 5.94 -21.61 -4.97
N VAL A 75 5.37 -20.54 -4.42
CA VAL A 75 6.07 -19.35 -3.96
C VAL A 75 5.44 -18.85 -2.66
N ARG A 76 6.25 -18.38 -1.73
CA ARG A 76 5.73 -17.72 -0.54
C ARG A 76 5.27 -16.31 -0.90
N VAL A 77 4.01 -15.99 -0.60
CA VAL A 77 3.46 -14.66 -0.83
C VAL A 77 3.29 -13.93 0.51
N LYS A 78 3.85 -12.74 0.60
CA LYS A 78 3.58 -11.76 1.64
C LYS A 78 2.65 -10.70 1.07
N VAL A 79 1.56 -10.44 1.75
CA VAL A 79 0.55 -9.48 1.29
C VAL A 79 0.58 -8.25 2.18
N THR A 80 0.77 -7.09 1.57
CA THR A 80 0.85 -5.80 2.27
C THR A 80 -0.33 -4.91 1.89
N HIS A 81 -1.08 -4.46 2.89
CA HIS A 81 -2.11 -3.46 2.73
C HIS A 81 -1.49 -2.09 2.49
N LEU A 82 -1.73 -1.50 1.33
CA LEU A 82 -1.23 -0.18 0.92
C LEU A 82 -2.36 0.72 0.38
N ALA A 83 -3.56 0.69 0.95
CA ALA A 83 -4.62 1.61 0.53
C ALA A 83 -4.23 3.08 0.73
N ALA A 84 -3.39 3.39 1.73
CA ALA A 84 -2.81 4.72 1.91
C ALA A 84 -1.64 5.01 0.94
N HIS A 85 -1.84 4.72 -0.37
CA HIS A 85 -0.88 4.95 -1.44
C HIS A 85 -1.06 6.32 -2.09
N THR A 86 -2.30 6.69 -2.40
CA THR A 86 -2.66 7.98 -2.97
C THR A 86 -4.08 8.36 -2.58
N VAL A 87 -4.39 9.65 -2.60
CA VAL A 87 -5.74 10.14 -2.33
C VAL A 87 -6.56 10.06 -3.62
N PRO A 88 -7.64 9.26 -3.67
CA PRO A 88 -8.47 9.17 -4.86
C PRO A 88 -9.25 10.45 -5.11
N PRO A 89 -9.70 10.71 -6.37
CA PRO A 89 -10.40 11.93 -6.73
C PRO A 89 -11.63 12.24 -5.86
N GLU A 90 -12.32 11.20 -5.39
CA GLU A 90 -13.52 11.27 -4.55
C GLU A 90 -13.23 11.89 -3.15
N TYR A 91 -11.97 11.81 -2.73
CA TYR A 91 -11.48 12.35 -1.45
C TYR A 91 -10.51 13.52 -1.61
N ARG A 92 -10.45 14.16 -2.78
CA ARG A 92 -9.56 15.31 -3.00
C ARG A 92 -9.74 16.38 -1.94
N GLY A 93 -8.67 16.76 -1.25
CA GLY A 93 -8.67 17.71 -0.13
C GLY A 93 -9.24 17.15 1.18
N ARG A 94 -9.52 15.85 1.27
CA ARG A 94 -10.06 15.17 2.44
C ARG A 94 -9.31 13.87 2.74
N SER A 95 -7.97 13.89 2.66
CA SER A 95 -7.10 12.73 2.87
C SER A 95 -7.33 12.07 4.23
N GLY A 96 -7.54 12.87 5.29
CA GLY A 96 -7.86 12.35 6.61
C GLY A 96 -9.17 11.55 6.65
N ALA A 97 -10.21 12.00 5.92
CA ALA A 97 -11.46 11.24 5.81
C ALA A 97 -11.25 9.93 5.04
N TYR A 98 -10.40 9.91 4.01
CA TYR A 98 -10.04 8.69 3.31
C TYR A 98 -9.37 7.65 4.22
N ILE A 99 -8.46 8.09 5.09
CA ILE A 99 -7.86 7.19 6.09
C ILE A 99 -8.94 6.56 6.97
N ASP A 100 -9.87 7.38 7.49
CA ASP A 100 -10.87 6.93 8.45
C ASP A 100 -12.00 6.12 7.79
N GLU A 101 -12.41 6.47 6.57
CA GLU A 101 -13.55 5.87 5.88
C GLU A 101 -13.16 4.70 4.95
N VAL A 102 -11.90 4.61 4.52
CA VAL A 102 -11.45 3.58 3.58
C VAL A 102 -10.26 2.80 4.11
N ALA A 103 -9.11 3.44 4.36
CA ALA A 103 -7.88 2.70 4.65
C ALA A 103 -7.96 1.89 5.96
N ILE A 104 -8.49 2.47 7.04
CA ILE A 104 -8.69 1.77 8.32
C ILE A 104 -9.76 0.68 8.22
N PRO A 105 -10.94 0.89 7.63
CA PRO A 105 -11.91 -0.18 7.41
C PRO A 105 -11.38 -1.35 6.57
N VAL A 106 -10.60 -1.10 5.51
CA VAL A 106 -9.92 -2.17 4.75
C VAL A 106 -8.95 -2.93 5.62
N LEU A 107 -8.10 -2.22 6.38
CA LEU A 107 -7.16 -2.84 7.33
C LEU A 107 -7.86 -3.79 8.28
N GLN A 108 -8.94 -3.34 8.94
CA GLN A 108 -9.69 -4.12 9.92
C GLN A 108 -10.32 -5.37 9.30
N GLN A 109 -10.99 -5.22 8.15
CA GLN A 109 -11.61 -6.34 7.45
C GLN A 109 -10.57 -7.32 6.91
N ALA A 110 -9.50 -6.82 6.30
CA ALA A 110 -8.42 -7.66 5.75
C ALA A 110 -7.70 -8.45 6.85
N ALA A 111 -7.46 -7.84 8.02
CA ALA A 111 -6.88 -8.51 9.17
C ALA A 111 -7.80 -9.61 9.71
N ALA A 112 -9.10 -9.32 9.88
CA ALA A 112 -10.10 -10.31 10.34
C ALA A 112 -10.21 -11.51 9.39
N LEU A 113 -10.01 -11.30 8.08
CA LEU A 113 -10.03 -12.34 7.05
C LEU A 113 -8.66 -13.03 6.83
N GLY A 114 -7.60 -12.64 7.55
CA GLY A 114 -6.26 -13.20 7.37
C GLY A 114 -5.62 -12.88 6.00
N LEU A 115 -6.03 -11.79 5.37
CA LEU A 115 -5.58 -11.45 4.02
C LEU A 115 -4.23 -10.74 3.96
N ILE A 116 -3.75 -10.16 5.07
CA ILE A 116 -2.57 -9.30 5.09
C ILE A 116 -1.51 -9.76 6.09
N ASP A 117 -0.25 -9.51 5.78
CA ASP A 117 0.91 -9.78 6.65
C ASP A 117 1.53 -8.48 7.18
N ALA A 118 1.30 -7.34 6.51
CA ALA A 118 1.86 -6.05 6.88
C ALA A 118 0.98 -4.90 6.37
N VAL A 119 1.24 -3.71 6.88
CA VAL A 119 0.60 -2.45 6.46
C VAL A 119 1.67 -1.49 5.98
N ASP A 120 1.39 -0.74 4.92
CA ASP A 120 2.29 0.24 4.34
C ASP A 120 1.52 1.53 4.00
N ALA A 121 2.23 2.63 3.89
CA ALA A 121 1.65 3.92 3.52
C ALA A 121 2.67 4.77 2.74
N PHE A 122 2.17 5.79 2.04
CA PHE A 122 2.99 6.79 1.38
C PHE A 122 2.87 8.14 2.12
N CYS A 123 3.90 8.47 2.90
CA CYS A 123 3.98 9.70 3.70
C CYS A 123 4.69 10.79 2.90
N GLU A 124 3.91 11.60 2.20
CA GLU A 124 4.42 12.69 1.36
C GLU A 124 3.40 13.81 1.21
N GLY A 125 3.88 15.03 0.91
CA GLY A 125 3.04 16.21 0.73
C GLY A 125 2.00 16.10 -0.39
N ILE A 126 2.17 15.15 -1.31
CA ILE A 126 1.22 14.84 -2.39
C ILE A 126 0.26 13.69 -2.04
N ALA A 127 0.43 13.04 -0.90
CA ALA A 127 -0.36 11.87 -0.47
C ALA A 127 -0.88 12.06 0.97
N PHE A 128 -0.21 11.48 1.96
CA PHE A 128 -0.67 11.49 3.34
C PHE A 128 0.35 12.14 4.27
N SER A 129 -0.15 12.92 5.22
CA SER A 129 0.66 13.55 6.27
C SER A 129 1.11 12.54 7.33
N PRO A 130 2.17 12.84 8.11
CA PRO A 130 2.58 11.99 9.24
C PRO A 130 1.46 11.72 10.25
N VAL A 131 0.59 12.70 10.51
CA VAL A 131 -0.54 12.55 11.45
C VAL A 131 -1.58 11.54 10.93
N GLU A 132 -1.83 11.52 9.64
CA GLU A 132 -2.75 10.57 9.00
C GLU A 132 -2.18 9.16 9.00
N VAL A 133 -0.88 9.02 8.68
CA VAL A 133 -0.17 7.75 8.71
C VAL A 133 -0.08 7.20 10.15
N ASP A 134 0.16 8.06 11.15
CA ASP A 134 0.20 7.67 12.56
C ASP A 134 -1.12 7.01 13.01
N ARG A 135 -2.26 7.54 12.59
CA ARG A 135 -3.57 6.93 12.88
C ARG A 135 -3.70 5.52 12.29
N LEU A 136 -3.32 5.35 11.01
CA LEU A 136 -3.36 4.05 10.34
C LEU A 136 -2.42 3.06 11.03
N PHE A 137 -1.19 3.46 11.33
CA PHE A 137 -0.19 2.60 11.98
C PHE A 137 -0.55 2.24 13.41
N THR A 138 -1.18 3.15 14.15
CA THR A 138 -1.73 2.86 15.47
C THR A 138 -2.76 1.72 15.41
N GLN A 139 -3.67 1.74 14.42
CA GLN A 139 -4.62 0.66 14.21
C GLN A 139 -3.94 -0.65 13.79
N ALA A 140 -2.95 -0.58 12.90
CA ALA A 140 -2.19 -1.76 12.47
C ALA A 140 -1.48 -2.44 13.68
N ARG A 141 -0.81 -1.64 14.52
CA ARG A 141 -0.14 -2.14 15.72
C ARG A 141 -1.10 -2.72 16.74
N ALA A 142 -2.28 -2.13 16.91
CA ALA A 142 -3.33 -2.69 17.78
C ALA A 142 -3.82 -4.08 17.31
N LEU A 143 -3.75 -4.34 16.00
CA LEU A 143 -4.06 -5.64 15.39
C LEU A 143 -2.85 -6.60 15.35
N GLY A 144 -1.69 -6.21 15.91
CA GLY A 144 -0.48 -7.01 15.89
C GLY A 144 0.21 -7.10 14.52
N LEU A 145 -0.13 -6.21 13.59
CA LEU A 145 0.45 -6.19 12.25
C LEU A 145 1.70 -5.28 12.21
N PRO A 146 2.79 -5.75 11.58
CA PRO A 146 3.95 -4.92 11.34
C PRO A 146 3.64 -3.84 10.29
N VAL A 147 4.39 -2.73 10.36
CA VAL A 147 4.23 -1.61 9.44
C VAL A 147 5.50 -1.38 8.63
N LYS A 148 5.34 -0.76 7.47
CA LYS A 148 6.38 -0.29 6.54
C LYS A 148 5.99 1.11 6.09
N LEU A 149 6.92 1.89 5.52
CA LEU A 149 6.59 3.23 5.03
C LEU A 149 7.40 3.59 3.79
N HIS A 150 6.77 4.27 2.85
CA HIS A 150 7.42 5.04 1.79
C HIS A 150 7.45 6.50 2.25
N ALA A 151 8.65 7.06 2.46
CA ALA A 151 8.80 8.40 3.01
C ALA A 151 10.07 9.08 2.52
N GLU A 152 10.13 10.39 2.70
CA GLU A 152 11.26 11.24 2.34
C GLU A 152 11.71 11.06 0.88
N GLN A 153 10.77 10.74 -0.02
CA GLN A 153 11.03 10.63 -1.46
C GLN A 153 11.09 12.01 -2.15
N LEU A 154 10.23 12.93 -1.74
CA LEU A 154 10.08 14.26 -2.36
C LEU A 154 10.30 15.39 -1.38
N SER A 155 10.20 15.13 -0.08
CA SER A 155 10.28 16.11 1.00
C SER A 155 10.63 15.43 2.33
N ASP A 156 11.22 16.18 3.27
CA ASP A 156 11.47 15.72 4.63
C ASP A 156 10.27 16.03 5.53
N LEU A 157 9.34 15.09 5.63
CA LEU A 157 8.17 15.19 6.52
C LEU A 157 8.36 14.46 7.86
N LYS A 158 9.53 13.90 8.12
CA LYS A 158 9.83 13.08 9.30
C LYS A 158 9.04 11.76 9.34
N GLY A 159 8.69 11.24 8.18
CA GLY A 159 8.02 9.94 8.03
C GLY A 159 8.89 8.79 8.55
N ALA A 160 10.21 8.82 8.29
CA ALA A 160 11.13 7.80 8.80
C ALA A 160 11.17 7.80 10.34
N VAL A 161 11.18 8.98 10.98
CA VAL A 161 11.10 9.09 12.45
C VAL A 161 9.78 8.52 12.97
N LEU A 162 8.68 8.80 12.29
CA LEU A 162 7.37 8.22 12.61
C LEU A 162 7.41 6.68 12.49
N ALA A 163 7.92 6.17 11.38
CA ALA A 163 8.04 4.73 11.14
C ALA A 163 8.88 4.03 12.22
N ALA A 164 10.01 4.64 12.62
CA ALA A 164 10.84 4.12 13.70
C ALA A 164 10.09 4.05 15.03
N ARG A 165 9.28 5.06 15.37
CA ARG A 165 8.43 5.05 16.59
C ARG A 165 7.42 3.90 16.59
N HIS A 166 6.92 3.51 15.43
CA HIS A 166 6.03 2.36 15.28
C HIS A 166 6.78 1.02 15.17
N GLY A 167 8.12 1.01 15.19
CA GLY A 167 8.93 -0.19 15.02
C GLY A 167 8.74 -0.80 13.63
N ALA A 168 8.76 0.03 12.60
CA ALA A 168 8.55 -0.39 11.22
C ALA A 168 9.62 -1.41 10.76
N LEU A 169 9.23 -2.31 9.87
CA LEU A 169 10.13 -3.29 9.26
C LEU A 169 11.11 -2.64 8.28
N SER A 170 10.65 -1.63 7.56
CA SER A 170 11.45 -0.87 6.60
C SER A 170 10.85 0.52 6.34
N VAL A 171 11.70 1.41 5.85
CA VAL A 171 11.31 2.67 5.23
C VAL A 171 11.97 2.71 3.85
N ASP A 172 11.18 2.93 2.83
CA ASP A 172 11.64 2.96 1.45
C ASP A 172 11.79 4.42 0.97
N HIS A 173 12.67 4.67 0.01
CA HIS A 173 13.11 5.95 -0.58
C HIS A 173 14.21 6.63 0.23
N LEU A 174 13.90 7.59 1.10
CA LEU A 174 14.85 8.29 1.98
C LEU A 174 15.78 9.30 1.27
N GLU A 175 15.46 9.73 0.03
CA GLU A 175 16.26 10.71 -0.73
C GLU A 175 16.40 12.05 0.00
N TYR A 176 15.39 12.42 0.81
CA TYR A 176 15.36 13.67 1.57
C TYR A 176 15.52 13.46 3.08
N LEU A 177 16.05 12.30 3.52
CA LEU A 177 16.23 12.01 4.93
C LEU A 177 17.22 13.00 5.57
N GLY A 178 16.78 13.74 6.57
CA GLY A 178 17.63 14.61 7.38
C GLY A 178 18.44 13.83 8.45
N ALA A 179 19.46 14.47 9.01
CA ALA A 179 20.34 13.86 10.00
C ALA A 179 19.62 13.35 11.27
N ASP A 180 18.47 13.93 11.59
CA ASP A 180 17.63 13.54 12.71
C ASP A 180 16.71 12.32 12.39
N GLY A 181 16.73 11.87 11.15
CA GLY A 181 16.01 10.66 10.70
C GLY A 181 16.89 9.40 10.66
N VAL A 182 18.18 9.55 10.89
CA VAL A 182 19.18 8.45 10.89
C VAL A 182 19.26 7.73 12.28
#